data_dc7a93e4726eb075a14608262a9191ef
#
_entry.id   dc7a93e4726eb075a14608262a9191ef
#
_cell.length_a   1.000
_cell.length_b   1.000
_cell.length_c   1.000
_cell.angle_alpha   90.00
_cell.angle_beta   90.00
_cell.angle_gamma   90.00
#
_symmetry.space_group_name_H-M   'P 1'
#
loop_
_entity.id
_entity.type
_entity.pdbx_description
1 polymer ?
#
loop_
_entity_poly.entity_id
_entity_poly.type
_entity_poly.pdbx_seq_one_letter_code
_entity_poly.pdbx_strand_id
1 'polypeptide(L)'
;VSAEKILEGLDAQQREAAEALLGPVCILAGAGTGKTRALTHRIAYGVATGAFDPERMMALTFTTRAAGELRTRLRALGAGGVSARTFHAAALAQLNFFWPRVIGGSTPRILTAKGPAIAHAAESVRMKLDTAVLRDVAAEIEWRKVSQLTLEQYGRAAASRPMPNDISVDTMVALQEGYERIKDERRQIDFEDVLLATAGMLEDEPWVAEQVRAQYRFFVVDEYQDVSPLQQALLDLWLGQRRELCVVGDASQTIYSFTGATSDYLLGFASRYPGARVVRLESNYRSARPVIDLANRLMRGRAGALELTPAVASAPRAEVPAPVAYDTDADEARAVAAAIAEEIANGTRPEQIAVLYRVNAQGPHLQTAIAQAGVSVRELGGTKFFDLDVVKRAILELGSVAREQRATPEPPLFQSVSDVLRANGWSTEAPEGAGAVRERWEALNAIIELADQAPEGTTLAAFVAELRDRQSAQHEPTLSSVVLSTLHSAKGLEWDSVYLVGLSEGLVPVSHARGLAGIDEERRLLYVGITRARRRLSLSWSRAGLRGQRREPSRFLAELGTSTRDAGPRAPR
;
A
#
# COMPACT_ATOMS: atom_id res chain seq x y z
N VAL A 1 10.27 -28.29 -20.32
CA VAL A 1 8.92 -28.02 -20.93
C VAL A 1 9.17 -27.53 -22.34
N SER A 2 8.45 -28.04 -23.37
CA SER A 2 8.62 -27.55 -24.75
C SER A 2 8.10 -26.11 -24.90
N ALA A 3 8.68 -25.36 -25.85
CA ALA A 3 8.26 -23.98 -26.12
C ALA A 3 6.76 -23.87 -26.45
N GLU A 4 6.23 -24.82 -27.24
CA GLU A 4 4.81 -24.87 -27.60
C GLU A 4 3.93 -25.08 -26.37
N LYS A 5 4.30 -25.99 -25.47
CA LYS A 5 3.57 -26.27 -24.24
C LYS A 5 3.55 -25.06 -23.27
N ILE A 6 4.59 -24.23 -23.31
CA ILE A 6 4.63 -22.99 -22.51
C ILE A 6 3.57 -21.99 -23.02
N LEU A 7 3.27 -21.95 -24.31
CA LEU A 7 2.28 -21.04 -24.88
C LEU A 7 0.84 -21.57 -24.80
N GLU A 8 0.66 -22.85 -24.45
CA GLU A 8 -0.68 -23.43 -24.29
C GLU A 8 -1.48 -22.73 -23.19
N GLY A 9 -2.75 -22.46 -23.46
CA GLY A 9 -3.67 -21.83 -22.53
C GLY A 9 -3.43 -20.33 -22.27
N LEU A 10 -2.52 -19.70 -23.01
CA LEU A 10 -2.44 -18.24 -23.08
C LEU A 10 -3.50 -17.73 -24.07
N ASP A 11 -4.14 -16.61 -23.76
CA ASP A 11 -4.95 -15.89 -24.73
C ASP A 11 -4.06 -15.19 -25.78
N ALA A 12 -4.69 -14.60 -26.80
CA ALA A 12 -3.98 -13.94 -27.88
C ALA A 12 -3.05 -12.81 -27.39
N GLN A 13 -3.50 -12.00 -26.43
CA GLN A 13 -2.72 -10.88 -25.88
C GLN A 13 -1.58 -11.37 -25.00
N GLN A 14 -1.84 -12.36 -24.13
CA GLN A 14 -0.80 -12.99 -23.30
C GLN A 14 0.24 -13.71 -24.16
N ARG A 15 -0.21 -14.38 -25.23
CA ARG A 15 0.68 -15.04 -26.19
C ARG A 15 1.55 -14.02 -26.94
N GLU A 16 0.96 -12.94 -27.42
CA GLU A 16 1.71 -11.83 -28.03
C GLU A 16 2.81 -11.30 -27.09
N ALA A 17 2.46 -11.10 -25.80
CA ALA A 17 3.42 -10.67 -24.80
C ALA A 17 4.53 -11.71 -24.55
N ALA A 18 4.19 -13.00 -24.55
CA ALA A 18 5.15 -14.09 -24.35
C ALA A 18 6.12 -14.25 -25.54
N GLU A 19 5.65 -14.03 -26.76
CA GLU A 19 6.44 -14.15 -27.99
C GLU A 19 7.31 -12.91 -28.29
N ALA A 20 7.06 -11.76 -27.62
CA ALA A 20 7.83 -10.52 -27.80
C ALA A 20 9.18 -10.58 -27.06
N LEU A 21 10.15 -11.34 -27.56
CA LEU A 21 11.36 -11.72 -26.80
C LEU A 21 12.46 -10.66 -26.78
N LEU A 22 12.81 -10.06 -27.91
CA LEU A 22 13.97 -9.18 -28.04
C LEU A 22 13.57 -7.71 -28.15
N GLY A 23 14.49 -6.83 -27.75
CA GLY A 23 14.29 -5.38 -27.71
C GLY A 23 13.46 -4.91 -26.52
N PRO A 24 13.15 -3.62 -26.47
CA PRO A 24 12.35 -3.06 -25.39
C PRO A 24 10.87 -3.44 -25.56
N VAL A 25 10.29 -4.00 -24.50
CA VAL A 25 8.89 -4.46 -24.47
C VAL A 25 8.18 -3.83 -23.29
N CYS A 26 7.01 -3.24 -23.52
CA CYS A 26 6.13 -2.73 -22.47
C CYS A 26 4.83 -3.52 -22.50
N ILE A 27 4.49 -4.17 -21.40
CA ILE A 27 3.23 -4.89 -21.22
C ILE A 27 2.35 -4.05 -20.30
N LEU A 28 1.38 -3.35 -20.88
CA LEU A 28 0.35 -2.65 -20.13
C LEU A 28 -0.74 -3.66 -19.77
N ALA A 29 -0.87 -3.98 -18.50
CA ALA A 29 -1.70 -5.10 -18.08
C ALA A 29 -2.63 -4.68 -16.94
N GLY A 30 -3.92 -4.59 -17.23
CA GLY A 30 -4.93 -4.19 -16.26
C GLY A 30 -5.11 -5.19 -15.11
N ALA A 31 -5.91 -4.82 -14.14
CA ALA A 31 -6.22 -5.69 -13.00
C ALA A 31 -6.84 -7.02 -13.49
N GLY A 32 -6.38 -8.14 -12.95
CA GLY A 32 -6.96 -9.45 -13.24
C GLY A 32 -6.68 -10.02 -14.65
N THR A 33 -5.80 -9.40 -15.44
CA THR A 33 -5.49 -9.85 -16.82
C THR A 33 -4.38 -10.90 -16.91
N GLY A 34 -3.86 -11.36 -15.76
CA GLY A 34 -2.82 -12.37 -15.74
C GLY A 34 -1.41 -11.82 -16.00
N LYS A 35 -1.11 -10.58 -15.57
CA LYS A 35 0.24 -9.97 -15.64
C LYS A 35 1.37 -10.95 -15.38
N THR A 36 1.38 -11.53 -14.18
CA THR A 36 2.43 -12.46 -13.73
C THR A 36 2.48 -13.73 -14.59
N ARG A 37 1.32 -14.19 -15.09
CA ARG A 37 1.25 -15.33 -16.01
C ARG A 37 1.94 -14.99 -17.33
N ALA A 38 1.55 -13.91 -17.99
CA ALA A 38 2.17 -13.48 -19.24
C ALA A 38 3.69 -13.29 -19.08
N LEU A 39 4.12 -12.66 -17.97
CA LEU A 39 5.53 -12.42 -17.64
C LEU A 39 6.30 -13.73 -17.46
N THR A 40 5.81 -14.67 -16.65
CA THR A 40 6.49 -15.95 -16.39
C THR A 40 6.56 -16.82 -17.64
N HIS A 41 5.51 -16.84 -18.44
CA HIS A 41 5.49 -17.59 -19.71
C HIS A 41 6.42 -16.96 -20.76
N ARG A 42 6.50 -15.62 -20.83
CA ARG A 42 7.48 -14.92 -21.68
C ARG A 42 8.92 -15.30 -21.33
N ILE A 43 9.27 -15.27 -20.05
CA ILE A 43 10.61 -15.65 -19.58
C ILE A 43 10.88 -17.12 -19.92
N ALA A 44 9.96 -18.02 -19.59
CA ALA A 44 10.13 -19.44 -19.83
C ALA A 44 10.20 -19.77 -21.33
N TYR A 45 9.38 -19.11 -22.15
CA TYR A 45 9.40 -19.27 -23.60
C TYR A 45 10.74 -18.80 -24.20
N GLY A 46 11.26 -17.65 -23.76
CA GLY A 46 12.56 -17.16 -24.20
C GLY A 46 13.72 -18.08 -23.82
N VAL A 47 13.66 -18.70 -22.64
CA VAL A 47 14.63 -19.71 -22.21
C VAL A 47 14.50 -20.99 -23.05
N ALA A 48 13.28 -21.49 -23.26
CA ALA A 48 13.03 -22.72 -24.00
C ALA A 48 13.42 -22.60 -25.49
N THR A 49 13.30 -21.41 -26.09
CA THR A 49 13.73 -21.12 -27.46
C THR A 49 15.20 -20.77 -27.61
N GLY A 50 15.93 -20.64 -26.49
CA GLY A 50 17.34 -20.21 -26.49
C GLY A 50 17.56 -18.71 -26.75
N ALA A 51 16.47 -17.91 -26.83
CA ALA A 51 16.57 -16.46 -26.97
C ALA A 51 17.11 -15.79 -25.70
N PHE A 52 16.81 -16.37 -24.53
CA PHE A 52 17.30 -15.93 -23.23
C PHE A 52 18.21 -16.96 -22.60
N ASP A 53 19.35 -16.49 -22.11
CA ASP A 53 20.21 -17.23 -21.19
C ASP A 53 19.67 -16.99 -19.76
N PRO A 54 19.16 -18.01 -19.06
CA PRO A 54 18.56 -17.85 -17.75
C PRO A 54 19.53 -17.31 -16.69
N GLU A 55 20.82 -17.62 -16.78
CA GLU A 55 21.85 -17.14 -15.84
C GLU A 55 22.18 -15.66 -16.07
N ARG A 56 21.88 -15.14 -17.27
CA ARG A 56 22.11 -13.74 -17.64
C ARG A 56 20.84 -12.89 -17.59
N MET A 57 19.80 -13.39 -16.94
CA MET A 57 18.51 -12.71 -16.80
C MET A 57 18.27 -12.28 -15.37
N MET A 58 17.82 -11.02 -15.17
CA MET A 58 17.37 -10.48 -13.90
C MET A 58 15.91 -10.05 -14.00
N ALA A 59 15.07 -10.67 -13.16
CA ALA A 59 13.67 -10.30 -12.99
C ALA A 59 13.50 -9.54 -11.67
N LEU A 60 13.05 -8.31 -11.76
CA LEU A 60 12.92 -7.37 -10.64
C LEU A 60 11.46 -7.22 -10.23
N THR A 61 11.23 -7.22 -8.93
CA THR A 61 9.92 -6.99 -8.31
C THR A 61 10.04 -6.06 -7.09
N PHE A 62 8.90 -5.68 -6.48
CA PHE A 62 8.90 -4.76 -5.34
C PHE A 62 8.95 -5.46 -3.98
N THR A 63 8.49 -6.71 -3.88
CA THR A 63 8.44 -7.41 -2.60
C THR A 63 9.17 -8.74 -2.62
N THR A 64 9.75 -9.12 -1.50
CA THR A 64 10.43 -10.43 -1.34
C THR A 64 9.46 -11.59 -1.59
N ARG A 65 8.18 -11.43 -1.20
CA ARG A 65 7.12 -12.41 -1.48
C ARG A 65 6.91 -12.60 -2.97
N ALA A 66 6.74 -11.49 -3.74
CA ALA A 66 6.57 -11.55 -5.19
C ALA A 66 7.79 -12.19 -5.89
N ALA A 67 9.02 -11.85 -5.45
CA ALA A 67 10.23 -12.49 -5.95
C ALA A 67 10.26 -14.01 -5.67
N GLY A 68 9.80 -14.44 -4.50
CA GLY A 68 9.67 -15.87 -4.15
C GLY A 68 8.66 -16.60 -5.03
N GLU A 69 7.49 -16.00 -5.22
CA GLU A 69 6.43 -16.53 -6.07
C GLU A 69 6.88 -16.64 -7.54
N LEU A 70 7.54 -15.59 -8.04
CA LEU A 70 8.09 -15.56 -9.40
C LEU A 70 9.12 -16.69 -9.60
N ARG A 71 10.05 -16.90 -8.66
CA ARG A 71 11.03 -18.02 -8.70
C ARG A 71 10.33 -19.38 -8.75
N THR A 72 9.30 -19.58 -7.93
CA THR A 72 8.56 -20.85 -7.89
C THR A 72 7.87 -21.13 -9.22
N ARG A 73 7.21 -20.14 -9.81
CA ARG A 73 6.53 -20.26 -11.10
C ARG A 73 7.52 -20.49 -12.25
N LEU A 74 8.64 -19.76 -12.28
CA LEU A 74 9.69 -19.93 -13.30
C LEU A 74 10.32 -21.33 -13.24
N ARG A 75 10.57 -21.84 -12.04
CA ARG A 75 11.10 -23.19 -11.85
C ARG A 75 10.12 -24.24 -12.36
N ALA A 76 8.81 -24.09 -12.09
CA ALA A 76 7.78 -24.99 -12.61
C ALA A 76 7.67 -24.99 -14.15
N LEU A 77 8.01 -23.87 -14.79
CA LEU A 77 8.03 -23.72 -16.24
C LEU A 77 9.40 -24.08 -16.88
N GLY A 78 10.37 -24.54 -16.10
CA GLY A 78 11.69 -24.93 -16.61
C GLY A 78 12.71 -23.79 -16.73
N ALA A 79 12.44 -22.61 -16.21
CA ALA A 79 13.32 -21.44 -16.24
C ALA A 79 13.93 -21.15 -14.83
N GLY A 80 14.39 -22.18 -14.13
CA GLY A 80 14.85 -22.08 -12.73
C GLY A 80 16.16 -21.33 -12.51
N GLY A 81 16.98 -21.08 -13.56
CA GLY A 81 18.24 -20.34 -13.47
C GLY A 81 18.08 -18.81 -13.43
N VAL A 82 16.87 -18.29 -13.67
CA VAL A 82 16.61 -16.84 -13.69
C VAL A 82 16.72 -16.23 -12.30
N SER A 83 17.48 -15.14 -12.18
CA SER A 83 17.63 -14.37 -10.94
C SER A 83 16.41 -13.48 -10.71
N ALA A 84 15.45 -13.92 -9.87
CA ALA A 84 14.30 -13.09 -9.48
C ALA A 84 14.52 -12.47 -8.09
N ARG A 85 14.58 -11.13 -8.00
CA ARG A 85 14.94 -10.37 -6.80
C ARG A 85 14.15 -9.06 -6.71
N THR A 86 14.18 -8.42 -5.53
CA THR A 86 13.80 -7.01 -5.41
C THR A 86 14.97 -6.11 -5.85
N PHE A 87 14.70 -4.85 -6.21
CA PHE A 87 15.75 -3.87 -6.50
C PHE A 87 16.79 -3.79 -5.39
N HIS A 88 16.36 -3.68 -4.14
CA HIS A 88 17.25 -3.62 -2.98
C HIS A 88 18.08 -4.89 -2.80
N ALA A 89 17.49 -6.07 -3.00
CA ALA A 89 18.23 -7.32 -2.87
C ALA A 89 19.28 -7.50 -3.98
N ALA A 90 18.98 -7.03 -5.20
CA ALA A 90 19.94 -7.04 -6.31
C ALA A 90 21.09 -6.05 -6.05
N ALA A 91 20.76 -4.82 -5.66
CA ALA A 91 21.74 -3.79 -5.34
C ALA A 91 22.62 -4.18 -4.16
N LEU A 92 22.04 -4.69 -3.08
CA LEU A 92 22.80 -5.13 -1.90
C LEU A 92 23.79 -6.27 -2.23
N ALA A 93 23.38 -7.22 -3.06
CA ALA A 93 24.28 -8.29 -3.49
C ALA A 93 25.48 -7.75 -4.27
N GLN A 94 25.27 -6.77 -5.16
CA GLN A 94 26.34 -6.11 -5.90
C GLN A 94 27.20 -5.25 -4.98
N LEU A 95 26.59 -4.47 -4.08
CA LEU A 95 27.29 -3.65 -3.10
C LEU A 95 28.24 -4.50 -2.26
N ASN A 96 27.77 -5.62 -1.71
CA ASN A 96 28.58 -6.53 -0.89
C ASN A 96 29.75 -7.16 -1.69
N PHE A 97 29.55 -7.42 -2.98
CA PHE A 97 30.57 -8.03 -3.83
C PHE A 97 31.66 -7.04 -4.24
N PHE A 98 31.28 -5.81 -4.58
CA PHE A 98 32.21 -4.83 -5.12
C PHE A 98 32.83 -3.91 -4.05
N TRP A 99 32.15 -3.64 -2.95
CA TRP A 99 32.60 -2.72 -1.90
C TRP A 99 34.05 -2.97 -1.45
N PRO A 100 34.44 -4.21 -1.10
CA PRO A 100 35.81 -4.47 -0.65
C PRO A 100 36.87 -4.18 -1.71
N ARG A 101 36.49 -4.17 -2.99
CA ARG A 101 37.41 -3.95 -4.12
C ARG A 101 37.50 -2.49 -4.53
N VAL A 102 36.42 -1.74 -4.37
CA VAL A 102 36.33 -0.32 -4.78
C VAL A 102 36.73 0.59 -3.63
N ILE A 103 36.14 0.38 -2.45
CA ILE A 103 36.30 1.24 -1.28
C ILE A 103 37.30 0.65 -0.28
N GLY A 104 37.35 -0.67 -0.17
CA GLY A 104 38.12 -1.39 0.82
C GLY A 104 37.33 -1.65 2.11
N GLY A 105 37.78 -2.64 2.88
CA GLY A 105 37.10 -3.05 4.11
C GLY A 105 35.75 -3.73 3.87
N SER A 106 34.97 -3.85 4.93
CA SER A 106 33.62 -4.44 4.88
C SER A 106 32.57 -3.41 4.49
N THR A 107 31.52 -3.88 3.82
CA THR A 107 30.32 -3.08 3.53
C THR A 107 29.74 -2.50 4.83
N PRO A 108 29.30 -1.24 4.86
CA PRO A 108 28.64 -0.64 6.01
C PRO A 108 27.43 -1.45 6.47
N ARG A 109 27.11 -1.38 7.76
CA ARG A 109 25.95 -2.09 8.32
C ARG A 109 24.65 -1.42 7.90
N ILE A 110 23.66 -2.21 7.52
CA ILE A 110 22.33 -1.68 7.21
C ILE A 110 21.64 -1.29 8.53
N LEU A 111 21.12 -0.08 8.56
CA LEU A 111 20.33 0.45 9.65
C LEU A 111 18.94 -0.22 9.66
N THR A 112 18.65 -1.00 10.69
CA THR A 112 17.37 -1.72 10.80
C THR A 112 16.19 -0.80 11.13
N ALA A 113 16.46 0.35 11.78
CA ALA A 113 15.46 1.35 12.11
C ALA A 113 16.10 2.75 12.08
N LYS A 114 15.48 3.67 11.34
CA LYS A 114 15.96 5.07 11.22
C LYS A 114 15.72 5.89 12.48
N GLY A 115 14.65 5.57 13.24
CA GLY A 115 14.18 6.36 14.38
C GLY A 115 15.27 6.77 15.38
N PRO A 116 16.09 5.85 15.91
CA PRO A 116 17.16 6.21 16.85
C PRO A 116 18.21 7.20 16.29
N ALA A 117 18.57 7.06 15.02
CA ALA A 117 19.51 7.96 14.37
C ALA A 117 18.89 9.34 14.12
N ILE A 118 17.62 9.38 13.70
CA ILE A 118 16.87 10.64 13.54
C ILE A 118 16.69 11.35 14.89
N ALA A 119 16.33 10.60 15.95
CA ALA A 119 16.19 11.17 17.30
C ALA A 119 17.50 11.81 17.79
N HIS A 120 18.63 11.15 17.55
CA HIS A 120 19.94 11.67 17.89
C HIS A 120 20.30 12.92 17.04
N ALA A 121 19.98 12.92 15.74
CA ALA A 121 20.16 14.10 14.90
C ALA A 121 19.31 15.29 15.37
N ALA A 122 18.09 15.03 15.84
CA ALA A 122 17.19 16.05 16.36
C ALA A 122 17.73 16.77 17.60
N GLU A 123 18.54 16.10 18.42
CA GLU A 123 19.21 16.73 19.58
C GLU A 123 20.13 17.88 19.13
N SER A 124 20.81 17.73 18.00
CA SER A 124 21.73 18.78 17.47
C SER A 124 20.98 20.05 17.05
N VAL A 125 19.71 19.93 16.65
CA VAL A 125 18.83 21.06 16.33
C VAL A 125 17.89 21.41 17.49
N ARG A 126 18.15 20.87 18.69
CA ARG A 126 17.41 21.12 19.94
C ARG A 126 15.94 20.77 19.87
N MET A 127 15.60 19.75 19.09
CA MET A 127 14.22 19.24 18.95
C MET A 127 14.04 17.92 19.69
N LYS A 128 12.89 17.78 20.32
CA LYS A 128 12.39 16.47 20.79
C LYS A 128 11.31 16.00 19.82
N LEU A 129 11.55 14.88 19.19
CA LEU A 129 10.61 14.28 18.25
C LEU A 129 9.90 13.11 18.94
N ASP A 130 8.58 13.10 18.84
CA ASP A 130 7.82 11.90 19.21
C ASP A 130 7.82 10.87 18.07
N THR A 131 7.28 9.70 18.34
CA THR A 131 7.29 8.57 17.38
C THR A 131 6.57 8.91 16.06
N ALA A 132 5.52 9.74 16.10
CA ALA A 132 4.79 10.11 14.90
C ALA A 132 5.61 11.07 14.03
N VAL A 133 6.16 12.11 14.64
CA VAL A 133 7.02 13.07 13.93
C VAL A 133 8.30 12.40 13.40
N LEU A 134 8.87 11.45 14.16
CA LEU A 134 10.00 10.64 13.67
C LEU A 134 9.70 9.89 12.39
N ARG A 135 8.49 9.34 12.25
CA ARG A 135 8.06 8.66 11.02
C ARG A 135 7.93 9.63 9.85
N ASP A 136 7.36 10.81 10.10
CA ASP A 136 7.19 11.80 9.04
C ASP A 136 8.55 12.37 8.59
N VAL A 137 9.47 12.59 9.52
CA VAL A 137 10.87 12.95 9.19
C VAL A 137 11.55 11.83 8.39
N ALA A 138 11.34 10.56 8.78
CA ALA A 138 11.87 9.44 8.03
C ALA A 138 11.33 9.40 6.59
N ALA A 139 10.03 9.68 6.40
CA ALA A 139 9.41 9.75 5.08
C ALA A 139 10.00 10.89 4.23
N GLU A 140 10.31 12.06 4.82
CA GLU A 140 10.97 13.16 4.11
C GLU A 140 12.42 12.81 3.70
N ILE A 141 13.16 12.09 4.56
CA ILE A 141 14.49 11.56 4.23
C ILE A 141 14.39 10.57 3.05
N GLU A 142 13.43 9.66 3.10
CA GLU A 142 13.18 8.69 2.03
C GLU A 142 12.83 9.40 0.73
N TRP A 143 11.87 10.33 0.77
CA TRP A 143 11.48 11.09 -0.40
C TRP A 143 12.65 11.84 -1.05
N ARG A 144 13.50 12.51 -0.26
CA ARG A 144 14.72 13.17 -0.77
C ARG A 144 15.61 12.18 -1.52
N LYS A 145 15.90 11.04 -0.91
CA LYS A 145 16.83 10.04 -1.46
C LYS A 145 16.28 9.36 -2.70
N VAL A 146 15.03 8.92 -2.68
CA VAL A 146 14.41 8.26 -3.86
C VAL A 146 14.19 9.22 -5.02
N SER A 147 14.06 10.52 -4.73
CA SER A 147 14.01 11.60 -5.73
C SER A 147 15.40 12.05 -6.17
N GLN A 148 16.48 11.48 -5.63
CA GLN A 148 17.88 11.81 -5.94
C GLN A 148 18.21 13.29 -5.74
N LEU A 149 17.65 13.91 -4.69
CA LEU A 149 17.90 15.30 -4.39
C LEU A 149 19.07 15.45 -3.41
N THR A 150 19.98 16.38 -3.69
CA THR A 150 20.93 16.87 -2.70
C THR A 150 20.18 17.60 -1.58
N LEU A 151 20.80 17.84 -0.43
CA LEU A 151 20.19 18.61 0.66
C LEU A 151 19.76 20.02 0.21
N GLU A 152 20.57 20.67 -0.63
CA GLU A 152 20.25 21.97 -1.19
C GLU A 152 19.05 21.93 -2.15
N GLN A 153 19.01 20.93 -3.06
CA GLN A 153 17.88 20.72 -3.96
C GLN A 153 16.61 20.38 -3.18
N TYR A 154 16.74 19.56 -2.12
CA TYR A 154 15.64 19.26 -1.21
C TYR A 154 15.10 20.51 -0.57
N GLY A 155 15.95 21.39 -0.01
CA GLY A 155 15.52 22.64 0.61
C GLY A 155 14.70 23.52 -0.35
N ARG A 156 15.11 23.60 -1.62
CA ARG A 156 14.35 24.32 -2.66
C ARG A 156 13.00 23.67 -2.98
N ALA A 157 12.99 22.34 -3.13
CA ALA A 157 11.77 21.61 -3.46
C ALA A 157 10.78 21.55 -2.29
N ALA A 158 11.28 21.46 -1.05
CA ALA A 158 10.49 21.41 0.16
C ALA A 158 9.76 22.73 0.47
N ALA A 159 10.24 23.87 -0.04
CA ALA A 159 9.60 25.17 0.17
C ALA A 159 8.15 25.26 -0.35
N SER A 160 7.76 24.40 -1.30
CA SER A 160 6.41 24.32 -1.85
C SER A 160 5.57 23.17 -1.27
N ARG A 161 6.06 22.46 -0.26
CA ARG A 161 5.42 21.28 0.33
C ARG A 161 5.00 21.55 1.78
N PRO A 162 3.91 20.95 2.25
CA PRO A 162 3.59 20.96 3.67
C PRO A 162 4.66 20.18 4.44
N MET A 163 5.26 20.80 5.44
CA MET A 163 6.28 20.19 6.26
C MET A 163 5.67 19.47 7.47
N PRO A 164 6.24 18.33 7.90
CA PRO A 164 5.77 17.63 9.08
C PRO A 164 5.81 18.49 10.33
N ASN A 165 4.72 18.52 11.11
CA ASN A 165 4.63 19.19 12.41
C ASN A 165 5.18 20.63 12.41
N ASP A 166 4.93 21.38 11.33
CA ASP A 166 5.38 22.77 11.14
C ASP A 166 6.91 22.97 11.30
N ILE A 167 7.69 21.90 11.11
CA ILE A 167 9.16 22.00 11.10
C ILE A 167 9.56 22.88 9.92
N SER A 168 10.39 23.90 10.15
CA SER A 168 10.89 24.73 9.06
C SER A 168 11.77 23.94 8.09
N VAL A 169 11.78 24.33 6.81
CA VAL A 169 12.62 23.68 5.79
C VAL A 169 14.08 23.68 6.21
N ASP A 170 14.60 24.79 6.74
CA ASP A 170 15.99 24.89 7.19
C ASP A 170 16.30 23.92 8.35
N THR A 171 15.37 23.78 9.29
CA THR A 171 15.52 22.82 10.40
C THR A 171 15.49 21.39 9.87
N MET A 172 14.62 21.08 8.90
CA MET A 172 14.56 19.76 8.28
C MET A 172 15.83 19.44 7.51
N VAL A 173 16.41 20.41 6.79
CA VAL A 173 17.71 20.24 6.10
C VAL A 173 18.81 19.95 7.13
N ALA A 174 18.92 20.76 8.20
CA ALA A 174 19.92 20.55 9.24
C ALA A 174 19.76 19.20 9.96
N LEU A 175 18.52 18.76 10.18
CA LEU A 175 18.23 17.45 10.78
C LEU A 175 18.66 16.31 9.84
N GLN A 176 18.37 16.41 8.54
CA GLN A 176 18.82 15.43 7.57
C GLN A 176 20.35 15.38 7.44
N GLU A 177 21.02 16.54 7.46
CA GLU A 177 22.49 16.63 7.48
C GLU A 177 23.07 15.92 8.73
N GLY A 178 22.49 16.19 9.90
CA GLY A 178 22.85 15.52 11.15
C GLY A 178 22.65 14.00 11.07
N TYR A 179 21.55 13.55 10.46
CA TYR A 179 21.25 12.14 10.25
C TYR A 179 22.29 11.45 9.36
N GLU A 180 22.67 12.05 8.23
CA GLU A 180 23.70 11.50 7.34
C GLU A 180 25.05 11.41 8.08
N ARG A 181 25.45 12.47 8.80
CA ARG A 181 26.70 12.49 9.58
C ARG A 181 26.74 11.36 10.62
N ILE A 182 25.65 11.12 11.36
CA ILE A 182 25.58 10.05 12.36
C ILE A 182 25.75 8.67 11.72
N LYS A 183 25.16 8.45 10.55
CA LYS A 183 25.36 7.21 9.81
C LYS A 183 26.81 7.00 9.39
N ASP A 184 27.43 8.04 8.86
CA ASP A 184 28.83 8.02 8.45
C ASP A 184 29.77 7.70 9.62
N GLU A 185 29.61 8.38 10.74
CA GLU A 185 30.39 8.15 11.98
C GLU A 185 30.27 6.71 12.48
N ARG A 186 29.08 6.10 12.33
CA ARG A 186 28.78 4.72 12.76
C ARG A 186 29.04 3.67 11.69
N ARG A 187 29.48 4.06 10.49
CA ARG A 187 29.60 3.21 9.31
C ARG A 187 28.30 2.43 9.04
N GLN A 188 27.20 3.17 8.99
CA GLN A 188 25.86 2.64 8.72
C GLN A 188 25.28 3.25 7.45
N ILE A 189 24.47 2.47 6.75
CA ILE A 189 23.68 2.90 5.60
C ILE A 189 22.21 2.50 5.81
N ASP A 190 21.29 3.29 5.31
CA ASP A 190 19.88 2.91 5.27
C ASP A 190 19.53 2.18 3.95
N PHE A 191 18.27 1.79 3.79
CA PHE A 191 17.86 1.06 2.60
C PHE A 191 18.00 1.86 1.31
N GLU A 192 17.74 3.16 1.34
CA GLU A 192 17.90 4.04 0.17
C GLU A 192 19.38 4.19 -0.20
N ASP A 193 20.27 4.24 0.79
CA ASP A 193 21.71 4.29 0.56
C ASP A 193 22.24 3.04 -0.15
N VAL A 194 21.62 1.89 0.04
CA VAL A 194 21.99 0.67 -0.71
C VAL A 194 21.84 0.91 -2.20
N LEU A 195 20.75 1.54 -2.63
CA LEU A 195 20.55 1.87 -4.05
C LEU A 195 21.46 3.00 -4.50
N LEU A 196 21.60 4.07 -3.70
CA LEU A 196 22.45 5.22 -4.00
C LEU A 196 23.93 4.81 -4.13
N ALA A 197 24.44 4.06 -3.16
CA ALA A 197 25.84 3.60 -3.18
C ALA A 197 26.11 2.63 -4.33
N THR A 198 25.15 1.77 -4.68
CA THR A 198 25.28 0.90 -5.84
C THR A 198 25.27 1.71 -7.14
N ALA A 199 24.40 2.71 -7.26
CA ALA A 199 24.36 3.58 -8.42
C ALA A 199 25.65 4.37 -8.57
N GLY A 200 26.13 5.03 -7.50
CA GLY A 200 27.41 5.76 -7.51
C GLY A 200 28.58 4.87 -7.89
N MET A 201 28.66 3.65 -7.36
CA MET A 201 29.73 2.71 -7.72
C MET A 201 29.70 2.30 -9.20
N LEU A 202 28.49 2.16 -9.79
CA LEU A 202 28.36 1.85 -11.22
C LEU A 202 28.68 3.06 -12.10
N GLU A 203 28.50 4.29 -11.62
CA GLU A 203 28.83 5.53 -12.33
C GLU A 203 30.32 5.85 -12.27
N ASP A 204 30.92 5.75 -11.07
CA ASP A 204 32.30 6.17 -10.83
C ASP A 204 33.32 5.12 -11.24
N GLU A 205 32.94 3.83 -11.28
CA GLU A 205 33.83 2.71 -11.59
C GLU A 205 33.36 1.95 -12.85
N PRO A 206 33.81 2.34 -14.05
CA PRO A 206 33.38 1.73 -15.31
C PRO A 206 33.53 0.21 -15.36
N TRP A 207 34.61 -0.35 -14.78
CA TRP A 207 34.84 -1.79 -14.73
C TRP A 207 33.77 -2.54 -13.92
N VAL A 208 33.20 -1.92 -12.88
CA VAL A 208 32.09 -2.49 -12.09
C VAL A 208 30.85 -2.59 -12.98
N ALA A 209 30.53 -1.50 -13.68
CA ALA A 209 29.40 -1.46 -14.60
C ALA A 209 29.54 -2.49 -15.72
N GLU A 210 30.73 -2.63 -16.29
CA GLU A 210 31.04 -3.63 -17.33
C GLU A 210 30.85 -5.05 -16.79
N GLN A 211 31.32 -5.35 -15.58
CA GLN A 211 31.20 -6.67 -14.98
C GLN A 211 29.73 -7.02 -14.70
N VAL A 212 28.93 -6.09 -14.16
CA VAL A 212 27.49 -6.29 -13.94
C VAL A 212 26.77 -6.49 -15.27
N ARG A 213 27.09 -5.70 -16.28
CA ARG A 213 26.51 -5.83 -17.62
C ARG A 213 26.98 -7.11 -18.33
N ALA A 214 28.18 -7.63 -18.06
CA ALA A 214 28.62 -8.93 -18.54
C ALA A 214 27.81 -10.07 -17.92
N GLN A 215 27.44 -9.95 -16.64
CA GLN A 215 26.63 -10.94 -15.93
C GLN A 215 25.16 -10.90 -16.35
N TYR A 216 24.54 -9.71 -16.43
CA TYR A 216 23.12 -9.57 -16.72
C TYR A 216 22.91 -8.86 -18.05
N ARG A 217 22.21 -9.53 -18.95
CA ARG A 217 21.89 -9.01 -20.28
C ARG A 217 20.42 -8.67 -20.43
N PHE A 218 19.53 -9.47 -19.84
CA PHE A 218 18.09 -9.34 -19.99
C PHE A 218 17.47 -8.89 -18.67
N PHE A 219 16.67 -7.83 -18.73
CA PHE A 219 15.98 -7.29 -17.57
C PHE A 219 14.46 -7.40 -17.74
N VAL A 220 13.80 -7.79 -16.68
CA VAL A 220 12.34 -7.80 -16.59
C VAL A 220 11.94 -7.10 -15.30
N VAL A 221 11.02 -6.14 -15.38
CA VAL A 221 10.52 -5.39 -14.21
C VAL A 221 9.02 -5.55 -14.11
N ASP A 222 8.57 -6.18 -13.04
CA ASP A 222 7.14 -6.28 -12.68
C ASP A 222 6.71 -5.06 -11.86
N GLU A 223 5.42 -4.72 -11.89
CA GLU A 223 4.83 -3.55 -11.21
C GLU A 223 5.54 -2.22 -11.53
N TYR A 224 5.96 -2.04 -12.79
CA TYR A 224 6.81 -0.92 -13.22
C TYR A 224 6.20 0.47 -12.96
N GLN A 225 4.89 0.58 -12.76
CA GLN A 225 4.21 1.81 -12.36
C GLN A 225 4.58 2.28 -10.95
N ASP A 226 5.24 1.44 -10.14
CA ASP A 226 5.64 1.79 -8.77
C ASP A 226 7.16 2.12 -8.67
N VAL A 227 7.87 2.17 -9.80
CA VAL A 227 9.32 2.47 -9.84
C VAL A 227 9.57 3.93 -9.44
N SER A 228 10.50 4.14 -8.51
CA SER A 228 10.97 5.47 -8.12
C SER A 228 12.08 5.98 -9.06
N PRO A 229 12.37 7.29 -9.08
CA PRO A 229 13.49 7.84 -9.86
C PRO A 229 14.84 7.16 -9.59
N LEU A 230 15.12 6.85 -8.33
CA LEU A 230 16.37 6.17 -7.95
C LEU A 230 16.42 4.73 -8.49
N GLN A 231 15.33 4.00 -8.44
CA GLN A 231 15.26 2.65 -9.02
C GLN A 231 15.38 2.68 -10.54
N GLN A 232 14.78 3.70 -11.18
CA GLN A 232 14.93 3.88 -12.62
C GLN A 232 16.37 4.21 -13.01
N ALA A 233 17.03 5.10 -12.30
CA ALA A 233 18.43 5.43 -12.54
C ALA A 233 19.33 4.19 -12.40
N LEU A 234 19.11 3.38 -11.37
CA LEU A 234 19.84 2.14 -11.17
C LEU A 234 19.59 1.13 -12.31
N LEU A 235 18.34 1.00 -12.75
CA LEU A 235 18.00 0.16 -13.90
C LEU A 235 18.70 0.62 -15.17
N ASP A 236 18.77 1.93 -15.41
CA ASP A 236 19.49 2.51 -16.56
C ASP A 236 20.99 2.23 -16.50
N LEU A 237 21.60 2.30 -15.32
CA LEU A 237 23.02 1.96 -15.12
C LEU A 237 23.29 0.48 -15.38
N TRP A 238 22.40 -0.41 -14.93
CA TRP A 238 22.51 -1.84 -15.22
C TRP A 238 22.34 -2.13 -16.71
N LEU A 239 21.37 -1.49 -17.35
CA LEU A 239 21.07 -1.67 -18.77
C LEU A 239 22.19 -1.10 -19.67
N GLY A 240 22.70 0.09 -19.34
CA GLY A 240 23.65 0.83 -20.16
C GLY A 240 23.06 1.17 -21.53
N GLN A 241 23.80 0.85 -22.61
CA GLN A 241 23.32 1.08 -23.98
C GLN A 241 22.46 -0.06 -24.55
N ARG A 242 22.16 -1.06 -23.75
CA ARG A 242 21.35 -2.22 -24.17
C ARG A 242 19.87 -1.89 -24.15
N ARG A 243 19.11 -2.72 -24.84
CA ARG A 243 17.68 -2.52 -25.03
C ARG A 243 16.83 -3.75 -24.67
N GLU A 244 17.45 -4.78 -24.10
CA GLU A 244 16.77 -6.03 -23.70
C GLU A 244 16.09 -5.82 -22.34
N LEU A 245 15.03 -5.02 -22.35
CA LEU A 245 14.22 -4.66 -21.21
C LEU A 245 12.75 -4.97 -21.48
N CYS A 246 12.12 -5.72 -20.59
CA CYS A 246 10.68 -5.89 -20.56
C CYS A 246 10.12 -5.30 -19.27
N VAL A 247 9.14 -4.43 -19.37
CA VAL A 247 8.43 -3.88 -18.22
C VAL A 247 6.96 -4.28 -18.24
N VAL A 248 6.41 -4.53 -17.07
CA VAL A 248 4.98 -4.88 -16.90
C VAL A 248 4.38 -3.97 -15.84
N GLY A 249 3.22 -3.39 -16.13
CA GLY A 249 2.58 -2.50 -15.16
C GLY A 249 1.15 -2.11 -15.53
N ASP A 250 0.51 -1.46 -14.55
CA ASP A 250 -0.82 -0.87 -14.66
C ASP A 250 -0.80 0.53 -14.05
N ALA A 251 -0.87 1.56 -14.88
CA ALA A 251 -0.90 2.95 -14.43
C ALA A 251 -2.08 3.25 -13.50
N SER A 252 -3.19 2.51 -13.65
CA SER A 252 -4.37 2.61 -12.78
C SER A 252 -4.14 2.05 -11.37
N GLN A 253 -3.02 1.36 -11.12
CA GLN A 253 -2.64 0.82 -9.82
C GLN A 253 -1.45 1.55 -9.17
N THR A 254 -1.06 2.73 -9.66
CA THR A 254 -0.05 3.59 -9.02
C THR A 254 -0.65 4.27 -7.80
N ILE A 255 -0.39 3.74 -6.61
CA ILE A 255 -0.96 4.18 -5.32
C ILE A 255 0.11 4.44 -4.25
N TYR A 256 1.38 4.53 -4.63
CA TYR A 256 2.53 4.77 -3.75
C TYR A 256 3.33 6.03 -4.14
N SER A 257 2.65 7.06 -4.66
CA SER A 257 3.33 8.30 -5.07
C SER A 257 3.98 9.02 -3.88
N PHE A 258 3.45 8.84 -2.67
CA PHE A 258 4.03 9.37 -1.44
C PHE A 258 5.41 8.78 -1.10
N THR A 259 5.77 7.61 -1.67
CA THR A 259 7.11 7.02 -1.58
C THR A 259 7.99 7.34 -2.80
N GLY A 260 7.57 8.26 -3.67
CA GLY A 260 8.28 8.64 -4.88
C GLY A 260 7.99 7.77 -6.11
N ALA A 261 7.04 6.83 -6.03
CA ALA A 261 6.62 6.06 -7.20
C ALA A 261 5.91 6.94 -8.23
N THR A 262 6.17 6.71 -9.52
CA THR A 262 5.49 7.42 -10.61
C THR A 262 5.18 6.48 -11.78
N SER A 263 3.98 6.62 -12.34
CA SER A 263 3.61 5.93 -13.57
C SER A 263 4.25 6.52 -14.84
N ASP A 264 4.95 7.65 -14.74
CA ASP A 264 5.48 8.37 -15.90
C ASP A 264 6.47 7.52 -16.71
N TYR A 265 7.27 6.70 -16.02
CA TYR A 265 8.19 5.77 -16.69
C TYR A 265 7.46 4.71 -17.50
N LEU A 266 6.33 4.20 -16.99
CA LEU A 266 5.50 3.23 -17.70
C LEU A 266 4.80 3.88 -18.90
N LEU A 267 4.19 5.03 -18.69
CA LEU A 267 3.45 5.78 -19.74
C LEU A 267 4.38 6.34 -20.80
N GLY A 268 5.57 6.79 -20.41
CA GLY A 268 6.61 7.33 -21.29
C GLY A 268 7.53 6.28 -21.91
N PHE A 269 7.29 4.97 -21.66
CA PHE A 269 8.23 3.92 -22.06
C PHE A 269 8.52 3.90 -23.56
N ALA A 270 7.51 3.98 -24.40
CA ALA A 270 7.69 3.97 -25.87
C ALA A 270 8.45 5.20 -26.40
N SER A 271 8.29 6.35 -25.72
CA SER A 271 9.05 7.57 -26.04
C SER A 271 10.52 7.46 -25.61
N ARG A 272 10.77 6.83 -24.47
CA ARG A 272 12.12 6.61 -23.93
C ARG A 272 12.88 5.55 -24.72
N TYR A 273 12.19 4.53 -25.22
CA TYR A 273 12.75 3.42 -25.99
C TYR A 273 12.12 3.38 -27.39
N PRO A 274 12.60 4.17 -28.37
CA PRO A 274 12.06 4.19 -29.72
C PRO A 274 12.07 2.79 -30.34
N GLY A 275 10.93 2.37 -30.93
CA GLY A 275 10.75 1.02 -31.46
C GLY A 275 10.35 -0.02 -30.42
N ALA A 276 10.01 0.39 -29.20
CA ALA A 276 9.47 -0.52 -28.19
C ALA A 276 8.16 -1.16 -28.65
N ARG A 277 8.03 -2.46 -28.40
CA ARG A 277 6.75 -3.17 -28.58
C ARG A 277 5.88 -2.94 -27.36
N VAL A 278 4.68 -2.39 -27.56
CA VAL A 278 3.69 -2.19 -26.51
C VAL A 278 2.58 -3.19 -26.68
N VAL A 279 2.40 -4.08 -25.70
CA VAL A 279 1.33 -5.08 -25.67
C VAL A 279 0.34 -4.70 -24.59
N ARG A 280 -0.97 -4.80 -24.87
CA ARG A 280 -2.03 -4.50 -23.92
C ARG A 280 -2.73 -5.78 -23.51
N LEU A 281 -2.82 -6.03 -22.19
CA LEU A 281 -3.62 -7.11 -21.62
C LEU A 281 -4.89 -6.51 -21.01
N GLU A 282 -6.01 -6.73 -21.67
CA GLU A 282 -7.31 -6.17 -21.31
C GLU A 282 -8.35 -7.24 -20.94
N SER A 283 -8.06 -8.52 -21.27
CA SER A 283 -8.92 -9.65 -20.91
C SER A 283 -8.82 -9.97 -19.43
N ASN A 284 -9.86 -9.66 -18.66
CA ASN A 284 -9.90 -9.89 -17.21
C ASN A 284 -10.45 -11.28 -16.88
N TYR A 285 -9.65 -12.07 -16.15
CA TYR A 285 -9.95 -13.45 -15.71
C TYR A 285 -10.40 -13.53 -14.25
N ARG A 286 -10.35 -12.41 -13.54
CA ARG A 286 -10.59 -12.35 -12.09
C ARG A 286 -12.04 -12.03 -11.76
N SER A 287 -12.52 -10.93 -12.30
CA SER A 287 -13.71 -10.24 -11.80
C SER A 287 -14.92 -10.47 -12.71
N ALA A 288 -16.08 -10.52 -12.08
CA ALA A 288 -17.34 -10.55 -12.78
C ALA A 288 -17.61 -9.26 -13.57
N ARG A 289 -18.36 -9.36 -14.66
CA ARG A 289 -18.65 -8.24 -15.57
C ARG A 289 -19.11 -6.95 -14.88
N PRO A 290 -20.08 -6.96 -13.92
CA PRO A 290 -20.52 -5.74 -13.26
C PRO A 290 -19.39 -5.03 -12.48
N VAL A 291 -18.45 -5.78 -11.90
CA VAL A 291 -17.27 -5.23 -11.22
C VAL A 291 -16.34 -4.55 -12.21
N ILE A 292 -16.11 -5.20 -13.36
CA ILE A 292 -15.27 -4.66 -14.46
C ILE A 292 -15.88 -3.38 -15.01
N ASP A 293 -17.21 -3.37 -15.24
CA ASP A 293 -17.92 -2.20 -15.76
C ASP A 293 -17.81 -0.98 -14.81
N LEU A 294 -17.81 -1.21 -13.49
CA LEU A 294 -17.55 -0.14 -12.50
C LEU A 294 -16.10 0.36 -12.57
N ALA A 295 -15.14 -0.57 -12.61
CA ALA A 295 -13.73 -0.23 -12.67
C ALA A 295 -13.42 0.61 -13.94
N ASN A 296 -13.94 0.19 -15.09
CA ASN A 296 -13.80 0.93 -16.36
C ASN A 296 -14.43 2.33 -16.30
N ARG A 297 -15.63 2.45 -15.69
CA ARG A 297 -16.29 3.75 -15.52
C ARG A 297 -15.47 4.71 -14.67
N LEU A 298 -14.93 4.24 -13.54
CA LEU A 298 -14.11 5.04 -12.63
C LEU A 298 -12.84 5.57 -13.31
N MET A 299 -12.22 4.77 -14.16
CA MET A 299 -10.94 5.11 -14.80
C MET A 299 -11.11 5.72 -16.19
N ARG A 300 -12.33 5.88 -16.70
CA ARG A 300 -12.58 6.41 -18.06
C ARG A 300 -11.91 7.77 -18.26
N GLY A 301 -11.16 7.89 -19.37
CA GLY A 301 -10.47 9.13 -19.76
C GLY A 301 -9.24 9.48 -18.91
N ARG A 302 -8.78 8.58 -18.03
CA ARG A 302 -7.54 8.77 -17.26
C ARG A 302 -6.34 8.26 -18.03
N ALA A 303 -5.20 8.93 -17.84
CA ALA A 303 -3.96 8.58 -18.52
C ALA A 303 -3.55 7.12 -18.21
N GLY A 304 -3.32 6.33 -19.25
CA GLY A 304 -2.91 4.94 -19.13
C GLY A 304 -4.00 3.96 -18.69
N ALA A 305 -5.25 4.40 -18.54
CA ALA A 305 -6.35 3.50 -18.23
C ALA A 305 -6.60 2.51 -19.38
N LEU A 306 -6.75 1.24 -19.01
CA LEU A 306 -7.10 0.17 -19.93
C LEU A 306 -8.59 -0.13 -19.82
N GLU A 307 -9.22 -0.49 -20.93
CA GLU A 307 -10.61 -0.93 -20.94
C GLU A 307 -10.67 -2.44 -20.75
N LEU A 308 -10.98 -2.85 -19.51
CA LEU A 308 -11.03 -4.26 -19.17
C LEU A 308 -12.25 -4.93 -19.77
N THR A 309 -12.06 -6.13 -20.34
CA THR A 309 -13.12 -6.97 -20.87
C THR A 309 -13.19 -8.31 -20.12
N PRO A 310 -14.37 -8.82 -19.76
CA PRO A 310 -14.47 -10.10 -19.09
C PRO A 310 -14.05 -11.24 -20.03
N ALA A 311 -13.06 -12.03 -19.61
CA ALA A 311 -12.57 -13.18 -20.36
C ALA A 311 -13.47 -14.41 -20.21
N VAL A 312 -14.29 -14.48 -19.15
CA VAL A 312 -15.17 -15.62 -18.86
C VAL A 312 -16.60 -15.26 -19.18
N ALA A 313 -17.20 -16.00 -20.10
CA ALA A 313 -18.55 -15.77 -20.59
C ALA A 313 -19.68 -16.01 -19.56
N SER A 314 -19.41 -16.59 -18.40
CA SER A 314 -20.42 -16.95 -17.40
C SER A 314 -19.82 -17.07 -16.00
N ALA A 315 -19.53 -15.96 -15.36
CA ALA A 315 -19.56 -16.01 -13.90
C ALA A 315 -21.03 -16.13 -13.45
N PRO A 316 -21.37 -17.02 -12.48
CA PRO A 316 -22.72 -17.10 -11.96
C PRO A 316 -23.12 -15.72 -11.42
N ARG A 317 -24.40 -15.37 -11.57
CA ARG A 317 -25.03 -14.08 -11.21
C ARG A 317 -24.22 -13.24 -10.24
N ALA A 318 -23.38 -12.38 -10.79
CA ALA A 318 -22.64 -11.41 -10.03
C ALA A 318 -23.44 -10.11 -10.09
N GLU A 319 -23.89 -9.65 -8.95
CA GLU A 319 -24.59 -8.38 -8.83
C GLU A 319 -23.70 -7.43 -8.05
N VAL A 320 -23.56 -6.23 -8.58
CA VAL A 320 -23.06 -5.10 -7.81
C VAL A 320 -24.28 -4.27 -7.47
N PRO A 321 -24.83 -4.39 -6.24
CA PRO A 321 -25.96 -3.60 -5.82
C PRO A 321 -25.61 -2.11 -5.82
N ALA A 322 -26.63 -1.27 -5.93
CA ALA A 322 -26.44 0.17 -5.76
C ALA A 322 -25.80 0.47 -4.39
N PRO A 323 -24.92 1.47 -4.28
CA PRO A 323 -24.32 1.89 -3.02
C PRO A 323 -25.38 2.19 -1.97
N VAL A 324 -25.15 1.76 -0.73
CA VAL A 324 -26.10 1.94 0.37
C VAL A 324 -25.66 3.07 1.27
N ALA A 325 -26.56 4.01 1.56
CA ALA A 325 -26.37 5.07 2.53
C ALA A 325 -26.92 4.66 3.90
N TYR A 326 -26.10 4.79 4.92
CA TYR A 326 -26.47 4.57 6.32
C TYR A 326 -26.50 5.89 7.08
N ASP A 327 -27.18 5.93 8.21
CA ASP A 327 -27.26 7.15 9.01
C ASP A 327 -25.93 7.44 9.72
N THR A 328 -25.28 6.40 10.27
CA THR A 328 -24.01 6.52 10.98
C THR A 328 -23.00 5.44 10.57
N ASP A 329 -21.71 5.66 10.88
CA ASP A 329 -20.66 4.65 10.73
C ASP A 329 -20.98 3.35 11.50
N ALA A 330 -21.63 3.47 12.67
CA ALA A 330 -22.04 2.33 13.47
C ALA A 330 -23.17 1.52 12.81
N ASP A 331 -24.11 2.20 12.14
CA ASP A 331 -25.18 1.54 11.38
C ASP A 331 -24.61 0.83 10.15
N GLU A 332 -23.68 1.49 9.44
CA GLU A 332 -22.94 0.89 8.33
C GLU A 332 -22.21 -0.39 8.77
N ALA A 333 -21.41 -0.30 9.83
CA ALA A 333 -20.65 -1.43 10.34
C ALA A 333 -21.55 -2.61 10.76
N ARG A 334 -22.67 -2.35 11.45
CA ARG A 334 -23.63 -3.38 11.84
C ARG A 334 -24.33 -4.04 10.64
N ALA A 335 -24.70 -3.24 9.65
CA ALA A 335 -25.36 -3.76 8.47
C ALA A 335 -24.40 -4.61 7.61
N VAL A 336 -23.15 -4.17 7.45
CA VAL A 336 -22.10 -4.93 6.78
C VAL A 336 -21.82 -6.24 7.52
N ALA A 337 -21.68 -6.21 8.85
CA ALA A 337 -21.48 -7.41 9.65
C ALA A 337 -22.63 -8.41 9.52
N ALA A 338 -23.88 -7.95 9.53
CA ALA A 338 -25.07 -8.79 9.32
C ALA A 338 -25.08 -9.41 7.91
N ALA A 339 -24.75 -8.63 6.88
CA ALA A 339 -24.66 -9.13 5.50
C ALA A 339 -23.56 -10.20 5.33
N ILE A 340 -22.43 -10.01 5.99
CA ILE A 340 -21.33 -10.99 6.02
C ILE A 340 -21.78 -12.28 6.72
N ALA A 341 -22.42 -12.19 7.87
CA ALA A 341 -22.92 -13.36 8.60
C ALA A 341 -23.93 -14.15 7.75
N GLU A 342 -24.84 -13.46 7.07
CA GLU A 342 -25.79 -14.08 6.14
C GLU A 342 -25.08 -14.75 4.95
N GLU A 343 -24.07 -14.11 4.38
CA GLU A 343 -23.28 -14.66 3.28
C GLU A 343 -22.52 -15.92 3.68
N ILE A 344 -21.97 -15.96 4.89
CA ILE A 344 -21.31 -17.13 5.46
C ILE A 344 -22.34 -18.25 5.71
N ALA A 345 -23.51 -17.93 6.25
CA ALA A 345 -24.59 -18.89 6.45
C ALA A 345 -25.08 -19.50 5.12
N ASN A 346 -24.97 -18.75 4.03
CA ASN A 346 -25.27 -19.21 2.66
C ASN A 346 -24.10 -19.95 1.99
N GLY A 347 -23.02 -20.27 2.73
CA GLY A 347 -21.94 -21.14 2.31
C GLY A 347 -20.68 -20.46 1.76
N THR A 348 -20.59 -19.13 1.79
CA THR A 348 -19.33 -18.45 1.45
C THR A 348 -18.33 -18.63 2.60
N ARG A 349 -17.12 -19.05 2.27
CA ARG A 349 -16.06 -19.24 3.27
C ARG A 349 -15.57 -17.88 3.80
N PRO A 350 -15.39 -17.68 5.11
CA PRO A 350 -14.98 -16.40 5.69
C PRO A 350 -13.71 -15.81 5.07
N GLU A 351 -12.71 -16.63 4.75
CA GLU A 351 -11.45 -16.18 4.16
C GLU A 351 -11.59 -15.69 2.70
N GLN A 352 -12.74 -15.90 2.07
CA GLN A 352 -13.08 -15.37 0.75
C GLN A 352 -13.83 -14.03 0.82
N ILE A 353 -13.99 -13.47 2.01
CA ILE A 353 -14.69 -12.21 2.25
C ILE A 353 -13.69 -11.18 2.78
N ALA A 354 -13.70 -9.99 2.21
CA ALA A 354 -12.92 -8.86 2.72
C ALA A 354 -13.78 -7.62 2.92
N VAL A 355 -13.46 -6.86 3.97
CA VAL A 355 -13.96 -5.51 4.19
C VAL A 355 -12.78 -4.55 4.02
N LEU A 356 -12.89 -3.67 3.05
CA LEU A 356 -11.84 -2.73 2.69
C LEU A 356 -12.25 -1.31 3.05
N TYR A 357 -11.34 -0.61 3.70
CA TYR A 357 -11.54 0.76 4.18
C TYR A 357 -10.30 1.62 3.90
N ARG A 358 -10.44 2.94 4.07
CA ARG A 358 -9.37 3.89 3.68
C ARG A 358 -8.37 4.16 4.80
N VAL A 359 -8.83 4.41 6.00
CA VAL A 359 -8.00 4.83 7.13
C VAL A 359 -8.06 3.82 8.27
N ASN A 360 -6.94 3.59 8.95
CA ASN A 360 -6.82 2.60 10.03
C ASN A 360 -7.84 2.84 11.17
N ALA A 361 -8.24 4.09 11.40
CA ALA A 361 -9.25 4.43 12.41
C ALA A 361 -10.62 3.78 12.18
N GLN A 362 -10.92 3.34 10.94
CA GLN A 362 -12.17 2.64 10.63
C GLN A 362 -12.17 1.15 11.07
N GLY A 363 -10.98 0.56 11.22
CA GLY A 363 -10.81 -0.87 11.55
C GLY A 363 -11.54 -1.30 12.84
N PRO A 364 -11.36 -0.62 13.98
CA PRO A 364 -11.91 -1.03 15.28
C PRO A 364 -13.42 -1.19 15.32
N HIS A 365 -14.17 -0.30 14.67
CA HIS A 365 -15.66 -0.39 14.66
C HIS A 365 -16.12 -1.58 13.82
N LEU A 366 -15.51 -1.75 12.64
CA LEU A 366 -15.81 -2.86 11.76
C LEU A 366 -15.48 -4.19 12.42
N GLN A 367 -14.31 -4.28 13.06
CA GLN A 367 -13.91 -5.46 13.82
C GLN A 367 -14.90 -5.79 14.92
N THR A 368 -15.31 -4.78 15.70
CA THR A 368 -16.30 -4.95 16.79
C THR A 368 -17.64 -5.43 16.24
N ALA A 369 -18.16 -4.80 15.19
CA ALA A 369 -19.46 -5.17 14.63
C ALA A 369 -19.45 -6.59 14.06
N ILE A 370 -18.40 -6.98 13.36
CA ILE A 370 -18.25 -8.33 12.79
C ILE A 370 -18.12 -9.38 13.90
N ALA A 371 -17.34 -9.10 14.96
CA ALA A 371 -17.23 -9.99 16.11
C ALA A 371 -18.56 -10.15 16.86
N GLN A 372 -19.34 -9.06 17.03
CA GLN A 372 -20.67 -9.11 17.63
C GLN A 372 -21.68 -9.93 16.80
N ALA A 373 -21.49 -10.00 15.49
CA ALA A 373 -22.24 -10.89 14.61
C ALA A 373 -21.77 -12.37 14.67
N GLY A 374 -20.84 -12.71 15.56
CA GLY A 374 -20.32 -14.07 15.73
C GLY A 374 -19.33 -14.51 14.65
N VAL A 375 -18.76 -13.58 13.90
CA VAL A 375 -17.85 -13.87 12.79
C VAL A 375 -16.40 -13.54 13.18
N SER A 376 -15.50 -14.50 12.97
CA SER A 376 -14.06 -14.30 13.16
C SER A 376 -13.49 -13.35 12.10
N VAL A 377 -12.62 -12.43 12.52
CA VAL A 377 -12.05 -11.42 11.67
C VAL A 377 -10.54 -11.30 11.92
N ARG A 378 -9.78 -11.04 10.85
CA ARG A 378 -8.33 -10.74 10.92
C ARG A 378 -8.01 -9.48 10.13
N GLU A 379 -7.08 -8.68 10.63
CA GLU A 379 -6.59 -7.50 9.95
C GLU A 379 -5.33 -7.81 9.13
N LEU A 380 -5.25 -7.28 7.89
CA LEU A 380 -4.10 -7.40 7.01
C LEU A 380 -3.42 -6.05 6.81
N GLY A 381 -2.09 -6.08 6.91
CA GLY A 381 -1.24 -5.03 6.33
C GLY A 381 -1.01 -3.78 7.16
N GLY A 382 -1.45 -3.74 8.41
CA GLY A 382 -1.13 -2.66 9.34
C GLY A 382 -0.48 -3.20 10.61
N THR A 383 0.26 -2.35 11.31
CA THR A 383 0.40 -2.54 12.75
C THR A 383 -1.02 -2.59 13.28
N LYS A 384 -1.43 -3.71 13.87
CA LYS A 384 -2.78 -3.84 14.43
C LYS A 384 -3.06 -2.61 15.30
N PHE A 385 -4.27 -2.09 15.25
CA PHE A 385 -4.62 -0.87 15.98
C PHE A 385 -4.12 -0.89 17.43
N PHE A 386 -4.35 -2.00 18.14
CA PHE A 386 -3.90 -2.17 19.52
C PHE A 386 -2.39 -2.43 19.68
N ASP A 387 -1.66 -2.65 18.60
CA ASP A 387 -0.20 -2.78 18.59
C ASP A 387 0.52 -1.46 18.34
N LEU A 388 -0.21 -0.42 17.94
CA LEU A 388 0.33 0.93 17.82
C LEU A 388 0.84 1.40 19.19
N ASP A 389 2.09 1.87 19.26
CA ASP A 389 2.73 2.31 20.50
C ASP A 389 1.93 3.42 21.21
N VAL A 390 1.33 4.31 20.44
CA VAL A 390 0.47 5.37 20.96
C VAL A 390 -0.80 4.81 21.61
N VAL A 391 -1.40 3.78 21.03
CA VAL A 391 -2.60 3.12 21.57
C VAL A 391 -2.24 2.33 22.83
N LYS A 392 -1.15 1.56 22.81
CA LYS A 392 -0.64 0.85 23.99
C LYS A 392 -0.39 1.80 25.16
N ARG A 393 0.28 2.92 24.88
CA ARG A 393 0.54 3.95 25.90
C ARG A 393 -0.74 4.55 26.44
N ALA A 394 -1.66 4.94 25.57
CA ALA A 394 -2.96 5.49 25.98
C ALA A 394 -3.74 4.51 26.87
N ILE A 395 -3.82 3.22 26.52
CA ILE A 395 -4.48 2.19 27.32
C ILE A 395 -3.81 2.00 28.67
N LEU A 396 -2.47 2.05 28.74
CA LEU A 396 -1.71 1.96 30.00
C LEU A 396 -1.99 3.16 30.91
N GLU A 397 -1.99 4.36 30.36
CA GLU A 397 -2.27 5.59 31.11
C GLU A 397 -3.73 5.67 31.56
N LEU A 398 -4.68 5.36 30.70
CA LEU A 398 -6.10 5.22 31.08
C LEU A 398 -6.27 4.20 32.22
N GLY A 399 -5.55 3.06 32.14
CA GLY A 399 -5.56 2.07 33.20
C GLY A 399 -4.92 2.55 34.51
N SER A 400 -3.95 3.46 34.47
CA SER A 400 -3.37 4.08 35.67
C SER A 400 -4.34 5.06 36.30
N VAL A 401 -4.94 5.93 35.49
CA VAL A 401 -5.96 6.88 35.94
C VAL A 401 -7.16 6.15 36.55
N ALA A 402 -7.65 5.08 35.91
CA ALA A 402 -8.76 4.28 36.44
C ALA A 402 -8.47 3.66 37.82
N ARG A 403 -7.22 3.28 38.10
CA ARG A 403 -6.81 2.75 39.42
C ARG A 403 -6.66 3.82 40.49
N GLU A 404 -6.26 5.02 40.11
CA GLU A 404 -6.02 6.16 40.99
C GLU A 404 -7.31 6.94 41.28
N GLN A 405 -8.31 6.81 40.40
CA GLN A 405 -9.57 7.53 40.49
C GLN A 405 -10.41 7.07 41.69
N ARG A 406 -10.46 7.92 42.71
CA ARG A 406 -11.22 7.69 43.97
C ARG A 406 -12.38 8.68 44.14
N ALA A 407 -12.57 9.54 43.16
CA ALA A 407 -13.64 10.55 43.21
C ALA A 407 -15.01 9.91 43.07
N THR A 408 -15.96 10.33 43.92
CA THR A 408 -17.36 9.92 43.85
C THR A 408 -18.23 11.19 43.87
N PRO A 409 -18.98 11.51 42.80
CA PRO A 409 -19.14 10.72 41.57
C PRO A 409 -17.93 10.76 40.64
N GLU A 410 -17.74 9.71 39.87
CA GLU A 410 -16.71 9.67 38.81
C GLU A 410 -17.00 10.73 37.73
N PRO A 411 -15.98 11.39 37.16
CA PRO A 411 -16.17 12.26 36.00
C PRO A 411 -16.77 11.50 34.83
N PRO A 412 -17.48 12.17 33.90
CA PRO A 412 -17.97 11.53 32.70
C PRO A 412 -16.84 10.81 31.95
N LEU A 413 -17.14 9.63 31.41
CA LEU A 413 -16.16 8.78 30.70
C LEU A 413 -15.39 9.57 29.63
N PHE A 414 -16.11 10.31 28.78
CA PHE A 414 -15.54 11.14 27.74
C PHE A 414 -14.52 12.15 28.28
N GLN A 415 -14.80 12.81 29.41
CA GLN A 415 -13.90 13.77 30.01
C GLN A 415 -12.60 13.08 30.48
N SER A 416 -12.72 11.98 31.22
CA SER A 416 -11.58 11.21 31.72
C SER A 416 -10.69 10.70 30.57
N VAL A 417 -11.30 10.21 29.49
CA VAL A 417 -10.58 9.71 28.32
C VAL A 417 -9.92 10.86 27.55
N SER A 418 -10.67 11.95 27.28
CA SER A 418 -10.13 13.08 26.51
C SER A 418 -8.95 13.78 27.20
N ASP A 419 -8.97 13.88 28.53
CA ASP A 419 -7.87 14.50 29.29
C ASP A 419 -6.57 13.68 29.18
N VAL A 420 -6.64 12.36 29.29
CA VAL A 420 -5.49 11.47 29.08
C VAL A 420 -5.00 11.53 27.64
N LEU A 421 -5.90 11.54 26.67
CA LEU A 421 -5.49 11.54 25.26
C LEU A 421 -4.93 12.88 24.78
N ARG A 422 -5.35 14.00 25.39
CA ARG A 422 -4.72 15.32 25.15
C ARG A 422 -3.27 15.33 25.61
N ALA A 423 -2.95 14.72 26.74
CA ALA A 423 -1.57 14.57 27.20
C ALA A 423 -0.73 13.72 26.22
N ASN A 424 -1.37 12.85 25.45
CA ASN A 424 -0.74 12.02 24.40
C ASN A 424 -0.77 12.66 22.99
N GLY A 425 -1.19 13.93 22.88
CA GLY A 425 -1.15 14.70 21.63
C GLY A 425 -2.44 14.63 20.80
N TRP A 426 -3.56 14.21 21.40
CA TRP A 426 -4.87 14.39 20.77
C TRP A 426 -5.34 15.85 20.92
N SER A 427 -5.98 16.36 19.91
CA SER A 427 -6.64 17.68 19.88
C SER A 427 -8.04 17.57 19.30
N THR A 428 -8.91 18.53 19.62
CA THR A 428 -10.27 18.56 19.11
C THR A 428 -10.29 18.76 17.59
N GLU A 429 -9.33 19.51 17.07
CA GLU A 429 -9.14 19.72 15.65
C GLU A 429 -8.03 18.78 15.13
N ALA A 430 -8.27 18.22 13.96
CA ALA A 430 -7.33 17.32 13.33
C ALA A 430 -6.12 18.10 12.78
N PRO A 431 -4.87 17.61 12.93
CA PRO A 431 -3.70 18.21 12.31
C PRO A 431 -3.86 18.35 10.79
N GLU A 432 -3.33 19.44 10.23
CA GLU A 432 -3.26 19.60 8.78
C GLU A 432 -2.18 18.68 8.18
N GLY A 433 -2.40 18.25 6.92
CA GLY A 433 -1.46 17.39 6.19
C GLY A 433 -1.71 15.89 6.35
N ALA A 434 -0.84 15.10 5.71
CA ALA A 434 -0.79 13.65 5.77
C ALA A 434 0.45 13.21 6.56
N GLY A 435 0.46 11.97 7.06
CA GLY A 435 1.63 11.36 7.69
C GLY A 435 1.38 10.88 9.12
N ALA A 436 2.45 10.47 9.81
CA ALA A 436 2.37 9.78 11.10
C ALA A 436 1.77 10.65 12.23
N VAL A 437 1.86 11.98 12.16
CA VAL A 437 1.20 12.87 13.12
C VAL A 437 -0.31 12.78 12.97
N ARG A 438 -0.81 12.76 11.73
CA ARG A 438 -2.23 12.59 11.42
C ARG A 438 -2.71 11.19 11.80
N GLU A 439 -1.98 10.15 11.45
CA GLU A 439 -2.32 8.76 11.82
C GLU A 439 -2.37 8.57 13.34
N ARG A 440 -1.43 9.16 14.07
CA ARG A 440 -1.45 9.16 15.53
C ARG A 440 -2.70 9.84 16.07
N TRP A 441 -3.04 11.01 15.56
CA TRP A 441 -4.25 11.71 15.96
C TRP A 441 -5.49 10.87 15.66
N GLU A 442 -5.59 10.25 14.49
CA GLU A 442 -6.69 9.35 14.10
C GLU A 442 -6.80 8.14 15.02
N ALA A 443 -5.66 7.53 15.41
CA ALA A 443 -5.65 6.41 16.34
C ALA A 443 -6.16 6.81 17.74
N LEU A 444 -5.74 7.96 18.28
CA LEU A 444 -6.23 8.48 19.55
C LEU A 444 -7.70 8.88 19.45
N ASN A 445 -8.10 9.47 18.32
CA ASN A 445 -9.46 9.86 18.05
C ASN A 445 -10.42 8.65 18.03
N ALA A 446 -9.96 7.51 17.50
CA ALA A 446 -10.75 6.26 17.53
C ALA A 446 -11.02 5.79 18.97
N ILE A 447 -10.08 5.98 19.92
CA ILE A 447 -10.34 5.66 21.34
C ILE A 447 -11.39 6.61 21.94
N ILE A 448 -11.36 7.90 21.59
CA ILE A 448 -12.40 8.88 21.96
C ILE A 448 -13.76 8.45 21.44
N GLU A 449 -13.82 8.05 20.18
CA GLU A 449 -15.07 7.60 19.55
C GLU A 449 -15.63 6.34 20.20
N LEU A 450 -14.78 5.41 20.63
CA LEU A 450 -15.19 4.24 21.40
C LEU A 450 -15.74 4.64 22.79
N ALA A 451 -15.16 5.66 23.42
CA ALA A 451 -15.66 6.17 24.71
C ALA A 451 -17.02 6.87 24.57
N ASP A 452 -17.24 7.60 23.47
CA ASP A 452 -18.50 8.26 23.16
C ASP A 452 -19.64 7.24 22.91
N GLN A 453 -19.30 6.06 22.36
CA GLN A 453 -20.28 4.99 22.08
C GLN A 453 -20.54 4.07 23.27
N ALA A 454 -19.75 4.17 24.33
CA ALA A 454 -19.94 3.33 25.50
C ALA A 454 -21.34 3.58 26.14
N PRO A 455 -22.01 2.53 26.65
CA PRO A 455 -23.28 2.69 27.33
C PRO A 455 -23.25 3.76 28.43
N GLU A 456 -24.32 4.49 28.60
CA GLU A 456 -24.43 5.51 29.65
C GLU A 456 -24.14 4.88 31.03
N GLY A 457 -23.32 5.54 31.83
CA GLY A 457 -22.85 5.02 33.12
C GLY A 457 -21.65 4.08 33.08
N THR A 458 -21.05 3.85 31.93
CA THR A 458 -19.80 3.08 31.84
C THR A 458 -18.70 3.79 32.60
N THR A 459 -18.07 3.10 33.56
CA THR A 459 -16.95 3.63 34.34
C THR A 459 -15.65 3.56 33.51
N LEU A 460 -14.65 4.40 33.83
CA LEU A 460 -13.35 4.33 33.19
C LEU A 460 -12.70 2.95 33.34
N ALA A 461 -12.85 2.31 34.49
CA ALA A 461 -12.31 0.98 34.75
C ALA A 461 -12.96 -0.09 33.84
N ALA A 462 -14.27 -0.06 33.64
CA ALA A 462 -15.00 -0.96 32.75
C ALA A 462 -14.57 -0.73 31.28
N PHE A 463 -14.43 0.51 30.85
CA PHE A 463 -13.97 0.86 29.52
C PHE A 463 -12.53 0.36 29.24
N VAL A 464 -11.61 0.53 30.19
CA VAL A 464 -10.24 0.01 30.06
C VAL A 464 -10.22 -1.52 30.01
N ALA A 465 -11.07 -2.19 30.78
CA ALA A 465 -11.20 -3.65 30.71
C ALA A 465 -11.66 -4.08 29.31
N GLU A 466 -12.67 -3.44 28.76
CA GLU A 466 -13.15 -3.70 27.40
C GLU A 466 -12.06 -3.47 26.33
N LEU A 467 -11.28 -2.38 26.42
CA LEU A 467 -10.16 -2.14 25.50
C LEU A 467 -9.10 -3.26 25.58
N ARG A 468 -8.82 -3.78 26.78
CA ARG A 468 -7.88 -4.90 26.98
C ARG A 468 -8.42 -6.22 26.45
N ASP A 469 -9.70 -6.48 26.62
CA ASP A 469 -10.35 -7.67 26.05
C ASP A 469 -10.28 -7.64 24.52
N ARG A 470 -10.57 -6.49 23.91
CA ARG A 470 -10.41 -6.28 22.46
C ARG A 470 -8.96 -6.46 22.00
N GLN A 471 -7.98 -5.98 22.76
CA GLN A 471 -6.57 -6.18 22.50
C GLN A 471 -6.17 -7.68 22.54
N SER A 472 -6.65 -8.39 23.53
CA SER A 472 -6.37 -9.83 23.70
C SER A 472 -6.99 -10.69 22.60
N ALA A 473 -8.20 -10.37 22.15
CA ALA A 473 -8.90 -11.09 21.09
C ALA A 473 -8.19 -11.02 19.73
N GLN A 474 -7.30 -10.06 19.51
CA GLN A 474 -6.49 -9.97 18.28
C GLN A 474 -5.40 -11.05 18.17
N HIS A 475 -5.03 -11.72 19.25
CA HIS A 475 -3.92 -12.67 19.28
C HIS A 475 -4.34 -14.14 19.12
N GLU A 476 -5.64 -14.42 18.98
CA GLU A 476 -6.09 -15.79 18.73
C GLU A 476 -5.91 -16.17 17.24
N PRO A 477 -5.15 -17.27 16.94
CA PRO A 477 -5.01 -17.75 15.58
C PRO A 477 -6.34 -18.38 15.13
N THR A 478 -7.07 -17.70 14.27
CA THR A 478 -8.27 -18.26 13.62
C THR A 478 -7.93 -18.82 12.24
N LEU A 479 -8.23 -20.08 12.03
CA LEU A 479 -7.97 -20.80 10.77
C LEU A 479 -8.87 -20.31 9.61
N SER A 480 -10.05 -19.74 9.90
CA SER A 480 -10.98 -19.20 8.92
C SER A 480 -11.58 -17.90 9.44
N SER A 481 -11.30 -16.79 8.77
CA SER A 481 -11.71 -15.45 9.22
C SER A 481 -11.91 -14.48 8.06
N VAL A 482 -12.87 -13.58 8.22
CA VAL A 482 -13.06 -12.44 7.32
C VAL A 482 -11.85 -11.52 7.38
N VAL A 483 -11.47 -10.96 6.26
CA VAL A 483 -10.31 -10.08 6.15
C VAL A 483 -10.73 -8.63 6.30
N LEU A 484 -10.15 -7.92 7.26
CA LEU A 484 -10.17 -6.46 7.33
C LEU A 484 -8.87 -5.91 6.76
N SER A 485 -8.95 -4.93 5.86
CA SER A 485 -7.74 -4.36 5.26
C SER A 485 -7.96 -2.92 4.81
N THR A 486 -6.91 -2.12 4.88
CA THR A 486 -6.92 -0.85 4.15
C THR A 486 -6.88 -1.10 2.64
N LEU A 487 -7.37 -0.15 1.86
CA LEU A 487 -7.31 -0.20 0.40
C LEU A 487 -5.86 -0.37 -0.12
N HIS A 488 -4.88 0.27 0.53
CA HIS A 488 -3.47 0.13 0.17
C HIS A 488 -2.95 -1.28 0.37
N SER A 489 -3.22 -1.86 1.53
CA SER A 489 -2.75 -3.21 1.89
C SER A 489 -3.44 -4.31 1.09
N ALA A 490 -4.59 -4.02 0.50
CA ALA A 490 -5.32 -4.92 -0.38
C ALA A 490 -4.69 -5.09 -1.78
N LYS A 491 -3.73 -4.23 -2.16
CA LYS A 491 -3.05 -4.34 -3.48
C LYS A 491 -2.38 -5.71 -3.62
N GLY A 492 -2.59 -6.36 -4.75
CA GLY A 492 -2.06 -7.70 -5.02
C GLY A 492 -2.91 -8.87 -4.49
N LEU A 493 -3.93 -8.60 -3.67
CA LEU A 493 -4.85 -9.61 -3.13
C LEU A 493 -6.18 -9.66 -3.89
N GLU A 494 -7.03 -10.65 -3.58
CA GLU A 494 -8.34 -10.81 -4.22
C GLU A 494 -9.24 -11.73 -3.41
N TRP A 495 -10.55 -11.45 -3.40
CA TRP A 495 -11.56 -12.20 -2.67
C TRP A 495 -12.82 -12.41 -3.50
N ASP A 496 -13.60 -13.42 -3.18
CA ASP A 496 -14.88 -13.66 -3.86
C ASP A 496 -15.88 -12.54 -3.56
N SER A 497 -15.89 -12.07 -2.32
CA SER A 497 -16.76 -10.98 -1.85
C SER A 497 -15.95 -9.85 -1.23
N VAL A 498 -16.21 -8.61 -1.66
CA VAL A 498 -15.56 -7.41 -1.13
C VAL A 498 -16.62 -6.39 -0.72
N TYR A 499 -16.50 -5.90 0.50
CA TYR A 499 -17.28 -4.79 1.05
C TYR A 499 -16.36 -3.55 1.11
N LEU A 500 -16.63 -2.55 0.28
CA LEU A 500 -15.97 -1.24 0.32
C LEU A 500 -16.82 -0.29 1.17
N VAL A 501 -16.31 0.09 2.33
CA VAL A 501 -17.06 0.87 3.32
C VAL A 501 -16.48 2.27 3.48
N GLY A 502 -17.31 3.19 4.01
CA GLY A 502 -16.90 4.57 4.28
C GLY A 502 -16.64 5.38 3.02
N LEU A 503 -17.37 5.14 1.92
CA LEU A 503 -17.24 5.87 0.68
C LEU A 503 -17.85 7.27 0.78
N SER A 504 -17.30 8.10 1.66
CA SER A 504 -17.71 9.48 1.94
C SER A 504 -16.60 10.45 1.63
N GLU A 505 -16.96 11.70 1.28
CA GLU A 505 -16.00 12.82 1.21
C GLU A 505 -15.26 12.95 2.54
N GLY A 506 -13.94 13.16 2.46
CA GLY A 506 -13.05 13.22 3.61
C GLY A 506 -12.49 11.86 4.06
N LEU A 507 -13.08 10.75 3.59
CA LEU A 507 -12.53 9.40 3.72
C LEU A 507 -12.05 8.84 2.38
N VAL A 508 -12.90 8.86 1.35
CA VAL A 508 -12.54 8.47 -0.03
C VAL A 508 -13.18 9.50 -1.00
N PRO A 509 -12.41 10.49 -1.47
CA PRO A 509 -11.01 10.80 -1.17
C PRO A 509 -10.80 11.32 0.26
N VAL A 510 -9.60 11.11 0.81
CA VAL A 510 -9.23 11.69 2.12
C VAL A 510 -9.17 13.21 2.07
N SER A 511 -9.45 13.87 3.20
CA SER A 511 -9.56 15.34 3.29
C SER A 511 -8.29 16.10 2.87
N HIS A 512 -7.12 15.48 3.01
CA HIS A 512 -5.83 16.07 2.64
C HIS A 512 -5.43 15.80 1.18
N ALA A 513 -6.15 14.97 0.43
CA ALA A 513 -5.94 14.80 -1.00
C ALA A 513 -6.38 16.07 -1.74
N ARG A 514 -5.42 16.91 -2.11
CA ARG A 514 -5.67 18.21 -2.77
C ARG A 514 -5.17 18.18 -4.22
N GLY A 515 -5.79 18.98 -5.04
CA GLY A 515 -5.44 19.10 -6.46
C GLY A 515 -5.79 17.86 -7.28
N LEU A 516 -5.57 17.94 -8.59
CA LEU A 516 -5.93 16.87 -9.52
C LEU A 516 -5.13 15.58 -9.25
N ALA A 517 -3.84 15.71 -8.97
CA ALA A 517 -2.97 14.56 -8.75
C ALA A 517 -3.37 13.74 -7.51
N GLY A 518 -3.66 14.42 -6.37
CA GLY A 518 -4.09 13.74 -5.15
C GLY A 518 -5.46 13.06 -5.31
N ILE A 519 -6.41 13.73 -5.98
CA ILE A 519 -7.72 13.12 -6.25
C ILE A 519 -7.59 11.93 -7.21
N ASP A 520 -6.73 12.01 -8.21
CA ASP A 520 -6.51 10.88 -9.13
C ASP A 520 -5.79 9.70 -8.45
N GLU A 521 -4.94 9.94 -7.46
CA GLU A 521 -4.37 8.86 -6.65
C GLU A 521 -5.44 8.16 -5.81
N GLU A 522 -6.32 8.90 -5.14
CA GLU A 522 -7.46 8.34 -4.40
C GLU A 522 -8.43 7.57 -5.32
N ARG A 523 -8.62 8.06 -6.56
CA ARG A 523 -9.39 7.34 -7.59
C ARG A 523 -8.74 6.00 -7.93
N ARG A 524 -7.42 5.96 -8.16
CA ARG A 524 -6.67 4.72 -8.40
C ARG A 524 -6.75 3.78 -7.20
N LEU A 525 -6.73 4.32 -5.99
CA LEU A 525 -6.88 3.54 -4.78
C LEU A 525 -8.27 2.88 -4.70
N LEU A 526 -9.33 3.62 -5.04
CA LEU A 526 -10.68 3.05 -5.12
C LEU A 526 -10.77 1.99 -6.25
N TYR A 527 -10.14 2.24 -7.40
CA TYR A 527 -10.02 1.25 -8.48
C TYR A 527 -9.34 -0.03 -8.01
N VAL A 528 -8.26 0.09 -7.24
CA VAL A 528 -7.61 -1.08 -6.61
C VAL A 528 -8.61 -1.82 -5.74
N GLY A 529 -9.37 -1.14 -4.88
CA GLY A 529 -10.39 -1.76 -4.03
C GLY A 529 -11.47 -2.50 -4.83
N ILE A 530 -12.05 -1.86 -5.83
CA ILE A 530 -13.08 -2.45 -6.70
C ILE A 530 -12.55 -3.72 -7.38
N THR A 531 -11.35 -3.66 -7.93
CA THR A 531 -10.75 -4.79 -8.67
C THR A 531 -10.25 -5.93 -7.80
N ARG A 532 -10.41 -5.85 -6.47
CA ARG A 532 -10.16 -6.97 -5.55
C ARG A 532 -11.31 -7.98 -5.54
N ALA A 533 -12.51 -7.56 -5.90
CA ALA A 533 -13.69 -8.41 -5.94
C ALA A 533 -13.67 -9.35 -7.17
N ARG A 534 -13.88 -10.64 -6.92
CA ARG A 534 -14.07 -11.62 -7.97
C ARG A 534 -15.54 -11.73 -8.40
N ARG A 535 -16.47 -11.81 -7.45
CA ARG A 535 -17.88 -12.12 -7.70
C ARG A 535 -18.84 -11.07 -7.19
N ARG A 536 -18.68 -10.66 -5.92
CA ARG A 536 -19.57 -9.73 -5.24
C ARG A 536 -18.80 -8.49 -4.78
N LEU A 537 -19.36 -7.33 -5.05
CA LEU A 537 -18.87 -6.05 -4.59
C LEU A 537 -20.02 -5.28 -3.96
N SER A 538 -19.89 -4.95 -2.68
CA SER A 538 -20.81 -4.08 -1.95
C SER A 538 -20.15 -2.75 -1.67
N LEU A 539 -20.87 -1.65 -1.94
CA LEU A 539 -20.40 -0.28 -1.73
C LEU A 539 -21.30 0.39 -0.68
N SER A 540 -20.71 1.05 0.31
CA SER A 540 -21.49 1.74 1.33
C SER A 540 -20.82 3.00 1.84
N TRP A 541 -21.62 3.89 2.43
CA TRP A 541 -21.19 5.11 3.07
C TRP A 541 -22.17 5.53 4.18
N SER A 542 -21.73 6.41 5.07
CA SER A 542 -22.56 6.94 6.17
C SER A 542 -22.74 8.45 6.06
N ARG A 543 -23.95 8.93 6.41
CA ARG A 543 -24.32 10.37 6.42
C ARG A 543 -23.67 11.12 7.58
N ALA A 544 -23.35 10.40 8.65
CA ALA A 544 -22.68 10.98 9.80
C ALA A 544 -21.58 10.04 10.33
N GLY A 545 -20.45 10.64 10.71
CA GLY A 545 -19.44 9.94 11.47
C GLY A 545 -19.92 9.62 12.88
N LEU A 546 -19.14 8.85 13.65
CA LEU A 546 -19.45 8.42 15.01
C LEU A 546 -19.76 9.58 15.97
N ARG A 547 -19.24 10.77 15.71
CA ARG A 547 -19.48 12.00 16.48
C ARG A 547 -20.59 12.88 15.91
N GLY A 548 -21.37 12.38 14.97
CA GLY A 548 -22.44 13.15 14.35
C GLY A 548 -21.99 14.18 13.33
N GLN A 549 -20.68 14.24 12.96
CA GLN A 549 -20.23 15.11 11.88
C GLN A 549 -20.87 14.67 10.56
N ARG A 550 -21.55 15.60 9.90
CA ARG A 550 -22.18 15.34 8.61
C ARG A 550 -21.15 14.98 7.56
N ARG A 551 -21.48 14.01 6.72
CA ARG A 551 -20.70 13.60 5.56
C ARG A 551 -21.55 13.60 4.31
N GLU A 552 -20.89 13.88 3.19
CA GLU A 552 -21.46 13.74 1.85
C GLU A 552 -20.96 12.44 1.22
N PRO A 553 -21.73 11.87 0.28
CA PRO A 553 -21.25 10.70 -0.45
C PRO A 553 -19.97 11.04 -1.21
N SER A 554 -19.07 10.08 -1.32
CA SER A 554 -17.87 10.23 -2.14
C SER A 554 -18.22 10.70 -3.56
N ARG A 555 -17.52 11.71 -4.07
CA ARG A 555 -17.65 12.16 -5.46
C ARG A 555 -17.48 11.03 -6.47
N PHE A 556 -16.70 10.02 -6.13
CA PHE A 556 -16.47 8.87 -6.99
C PHE A 556 -17.73 8.01 -7.18
N LEU A 557 -18.67 8.00 -6.23
CA LEU A 557 -19.94 7.28 -6.39
C LEU A 557 -20.78 7.84 -7.56
N ALA A 558 -20.76 9.15 -7.77
CA ALA A 558 -21.41 9.77 -8.92
C ALA A 558 -20.70 9.37 -10.24
N GLU A 559 -19.38 9.27 -10.25
CA GLU A 559 -18.60 8.84 -11.42
C GLU A 559 -18.85 7.36 -11.77
N LEU A 560 -19.18 6.52 -10.79
CA LEU A 560 -19.58 5.14 -11.01
C LEU A 560 -20.94 5.00 -11.72
N GLY A 561 -21.71 6.09 -11.83
CA GLY A 561 -23.03 6.10 -12.48
C GLY A 561 -24.07 5.25 -11.72
N THR A 562 -23.91 5.15 -10.40
CA THR A 562 -24.81 4.39 -9.52
C THR A 562 -25.61 5.36 -8.67
N SER A 563 -26.94 5.20 -8.64
CA SER A 563 -27.78 5.92 -7.68
C SER A 563 -27.67 5.25 -6.31
N THR A 564 -27.46 6.06 -5.28
CA THR A 564 -27.41 5.58 -3.90
C THR A 564 -28.81 5.15 -3.43
N ARG A 565 -28.90 4.02 -2.74
CA ARG A 565 -30.13 3.58 -2.04
C ARG A 565 -30.03 3.97 -0.57
N ASP A 566 -31.13 4.42 0.00
CA ASP A 566 -31.25 4.53 1.44
C ASP A 566 -31.40 3.14 2.04
N ALA A 567 -30.72 2.91 3.17
CA ALA A 567 -30.99 1.76 4.00
C ALA A 567 -32.42 1.94 4.54
N GLY A 568 -33.40 1.30 3.91
CA GLY A 568 -34.79 1.37 4.37
C GLY A 568 -34.90 0.91 5.82
N PRO A 569 -35.90 1.43 6.58
CA PRO A 569 -36.13 0.98 7.96
C PRO A 569 -36.38 -0.54 7.94
N ARG A 570 -35.45 -1.32 8.56
CA ARG A 570 -35.75 -2.73 8.83
C ARG A 570 -36.94 -2.81 9.75
N ALA A 571 -37.99 -3.48 9.30
CA ALA A 571 -39.09 -3.88 10.21
C ALA A 571 -38.47 -4.69 11.38
N PRO A 572 -38.86 -4.42 12.62
CA PRO A 572 -38.43 -5.21 13.76
C PRO A 572 -38.92 -6.65 13.58
N ARG A 573 -38.00 -7.62 13.61
CA ARG A 573 -38.32 -9.03 13.80
C ARG A 573 -38.32 -9.36 15.27
#